data_a9df8d0ba9840cd6c106f3a79932cf47
#
_entry.id   a9df8d0ba9840cd6c106f3a79932cf47
#
_cell.length_a   1.000
_cell.length_b   1.000
_cell.length_c   1.000
_cell.angle_alpha   90.00
_cell.angle_beta   90.00
_cell.angle_gamma   90.00
#
_symmetry.space_group_name_H-M   'P 1'
#
loop_
_entity.id
_entity.type
_entity.pdbx_description
1 polymer ?
#
loop_
_entity_poly.entity_id
_entity_poly.type
_entity_poly.pdbx_seq_one_letter_code
_entity_poly.pdbx_strand_id
1 'polypeptide(L)'
;WTLIGEHNRMNAVAAIAAARHAGVPAAAAIDALSRFENVKRRMEIRGAVHGITVYDDFAHHPTAITTTLEGLRAKVGKARILAVLEPRSNTMKLGVMKAQLPASLAAADQVYCHSANLGWDPAEALAPLGDKARVFDNLDKLVSQLVADARPGDHVLMMSNGGFGGIHAKLLDALHQHYHEEIVLTPMHRYGGYA
;
A
#
# COMPACT_ATOMS: atom_id res chain seq x y z
N TRP A 1 20.64 -0.21 -2.23
CA TRP A 1 19.52 -1.16 -2.18
C TRP A 1 18.27 -0.48 -1.65
N THR A 2 17.24 -0.34 -2.48
CA THR A 2 15.99 0.38 -2.16
C THR A 2 14.85 -0.56 -1.76
N LEU A 3 14.99 -1.88 -1.95
CA LEU A 3 13.96 -2.86 -1.62
C LEU A 3 13.84 -3.05 -0.10
N ILE A 4 12.60 -3.18 0.36
CA ILE A 4 12.27 -3.33 1.78
C ILE A 4 11.74 -4.74 2.09
N GLY A 5 11.82 -5.13 3.35
CA GLY A 5 11.31 -6.40 3.86
C GLY A 5 12.34 -7.53 3.86
N GLU A 6 12.18 -8.44 4.82
CA GLU A 6 13.09 -9.59 5.01
C GLU A 6 13.11 -10.51 3.79
N HIS A 7 11.96 -10.71 3.15
CA HIS A 7 11.87 -11.51 1.92
C HIS A 7 12.78 -11.00 0.80
N ASN A 8 12.91 -9.66 0.63
CA ASN A 8 13.83 -9.09 -0.36
C ASN A 8 15.29 -9.27 0.04
N ARG A 9 15.61 -9.22 1.34
CA ARG A 9 16.97 -9.54 1.85
C ARG A 9 17.33 -10.98 1.54
N MET A 10 16.43 -11.91 1.77
CA MET A 10 16.63 -13.34 1.42
C MET A 10 16.77 -13.55 -0.08
N ASN A 11 15.98 -12.84 -0.91
CA ASN A 11 16.11 -12.85 -2.37
C ASN A 11 17.49 -12.34 -2.82
N ALA A 12 18.00 -11.29 -2.19
CA ALA A 12 19.34 -10.77 -2.46
C ALA A 12 20.43 -11.82 -2.14
N VAL A 13 20.34 -12.48 -0.97
CA VAL A 13 21.26 -13.56 -0.59
C VAL A 13 21.23 -14.70 -1.61
N ALA A 14 20.03 -15.12 -2.02
CA ALA A 14 19.87 -16.17 -3.03
C ALA A 14 20.47 -15.74 -4.39
N ALA A 15 20.28 -14.51 -4.82
CA ALA A 15 20.85 -13.97 -6.05
C ALA A 15 22.39 -13.93 -6.00
N ILE A 16 22.97 -13.49 -4.88
CA ILE A 16 24.43 -13.49 -4.67
C ILE A 16 24.99 -14.93 -4.71
N ALA A 17 24.30 -15.86 -4.04
CA ALA A 17 24.73 -17.27 -4.01
C ALA A 17 24.69 -17.88 -5.44
N ALA A 18 23.64 -17.64 -6.20
CA ALA A 18 23.52 -18.10 -7.59
C ALA A 18 24.60 -17.48 -8.49
N ALA A 19 24.86 -16.19 -8.39
CA ALA A 19 25.91 -15.50 -9.14
C ALA A 19 27.29 -16.06 -8.79
N ARG A 20 27.57 -16.31 -7.52
CA ARG A 20 28.83 -16.93 -7.06
C ARG A 20 29.00 -18.34 -7.62
N HIS A 21 27.93 -19.13 -7.64
CA HIS A 21 27.97 -20.48 -8.27
C HIS A 21 28.32 -20.40 -9.76
N ALA A 22 27.88 -19.37 -10.47
CA ALA A 22 28.21 -19.08 -11.86
C ALA A 22 29.60 -18.43 -12.05
N GLY A 23 30.40 -18.29 -11.00
CA GLY A 23 31.77 -17.75 -11.07
C GLY A 23 31.88 -16.23 -10.86
N VAL A 24 30.80 -15.52 -10.53
CA VAL A 24 30.84 -14.08 -10.24
C VAL A 24 31.31 -13.86 -8.80
N PRO A 25 32.33 -13.01 -8.56
CA PRO A 25 32.75 -12.66 -7.20
C PRO A 25 31.60 -12.02 -6.38
N ALA A 26 31.48 -12.40 -5.11
CA ALA A 26 30.40 -11.90 -4.25
C ALA A 26 30.39 -10.34 -4.16
N ALA A 27 31.56 -9.71 -4.13
CA ALA A 27 31.65 -8.25 -4.12
C ALA A 27 31.03 -7.60 -5.37
N ALA A 28 31.25 -8.20 -6.56
CA ALA A 28 30.63 -7.72 -7.81
C ALA A 28 29.12 -7.91 -7.81
N ALA A 29 28.62 -9.04 -7.25
CA ALA A 29 27.18 -9.28 -7.13
C ALA A 29 26.53 -8.29 -6.15
N ILE A 30 27.16 -7.98 -5.03
CA ILE A 30 26.69 -6.98 -4.04
C ILE A 30 26.66 -5.58 -4.67
N ASP A 31 27.70 -5.20 -5.40
CA ASP A 31 27.77 -3.91 -6.10
C ASP A 31 26.65 -3.80 -7.15
N ALA A 32 26.42 -4.85 -7.93
CA ALA A 32 25.29 -4.89 -8.89
C ALA A 32 23.93 -4.74 -8.22
N LEU A 33 23.70 -5.39 -7.07
CA LEU A 33 22.45 -5.25 -6.30
C LEU A 33 22.26 -3.85 -5.76
N SER A 34 23.33 -3.12 -5.42
CA SER A 34 23.22 -1.74 -4.93
C SER A 34 22.63 -0.78 -5.97
N ARG A 35 22.79 -1.12 -7.25
CA ARG A 35 22.28 -0.39 -8.41
C ARG A 35 21.02 -1.01 -9.02
N PHE A 36 20.51 -2.08 -8.41
CA PHE A 36 19.32 -2.76 -8.93
C PHE A 36 18.09 -1.85 -8.80
N GLU A 37 17.45 -1.58 -9.92
CA GLU A 37 16.17 -0.90 -9.99
C GLU A 37 15.03 -1.91 -9.76
N ASN A 38 14.11 -1.56 -8.88
CA ASN A 38 13.00 -2.44 -8.56
C ASN A 38 12.06 -2.63 -9.75
N VAL A 39 11.40 -3.77 -9.81
CA VAL A 39 10.31 -4.00 -10.76
C VAL A 39 9.09 -3.17 -10.37
N LYS A 40 8.32 -2.76 -11.37
CA LYS A 40 7.05 -2.03 -11.17
C LYS A 40 6.12 -2.82 -10.24
N ARG A 41 5.32 -2.08 -9.46
CA ARG A 41 4.31 -2.64 -8.57
C ARG A 41 4.88 -3.59 -7.50
N ARG A 42 6.06 -3.25 -6.97
CA ARG A 42 6.68 -3.86 -5.80
C ARG A 42 7.06 -2.76 -4.81
N MET A 43 6.11 -2.36 -3.97
CA MET A 43 6.23 -1.18 -3.10
C MET A 43 6.65 0.08 -3.87
N GLU A 44 6.16 0.19 -5.12
CA GLU A 44 6.40 1.35 -6.00
C GLU A 44 5.72 2.58 -5.42
N ILE A 45 6.47 3.67 -5.20
CA ILE A 45 5.89 4.95 -4.79
C ILE A 45 5.26 5.58 -6.04
N ARG A 46 3.94 5.76 -6.03
CA ARG A 46 3.18 6.38 -7.11
C ARG A 46 3.13 7.90 -6.99
N GLY A 47 3.32 8.41 -5.79
CA GLY A 47 3.36 9.84 -5.49
C GLY A 47 3.22 10.12 -4.00
N ALA A 48 3.39 11.41 -3.65
CA ALA A 48 3.14 11.91 -2.32
C ALA A 48 2.44 13.26 -2.40
N VAL A 49 1.38 13.45 -1.60
CA VAL A 49 0.59 14.68 -1.53
C VAL A 49 0.45 15.07 -0.07
N HIS A 50 0.84 16.27 0.29
CA HIS A 50 0.73 16.83 1.64
C HIS A 50 1.26 15.88 2.75
N GLY A 51 2.37 15.16 2.45
CA GLY A 51 2.97 14.20 3.38
C GLY A 51 2.30 12.82 3.41
N ILE A 52 1.25 12.58 2.60
CA ILE A 52 0.61 11.28 2.41
C ILE A 52 1.31 10.58 1.25
N THR A 53 1.93 9.41 1.50
CA THR A 53 2.64 8.65 0.48
C THR A 53 1.78 7.50 -0.05
N VAL A 54 1.64 7.39 -1.36
CA VAL A 54 0.83 6.37 -2.05
C VAL A 54 1.76 5.34 -2.70
N TYR A 55 1.56 4.06 -2.36
CA TYR A 55 2.31 2.92 -2.88
C TYR A 55 1.43 2.02 -3.75
N ASP A 56 2.06 1.35 -4.72
CA ASP A 56 1.46 0.28 -5.54
C ASP A 56 2.23 -1.03 -5.30
N ASP A 57 1.51 -2.09 -4.95
CA ASP A 57 2.09 -3.42 -4.78
C ASP A 57 1.22 -4.50 -5.44
N PHE A 58 1.88 -5.53 -5.96
CA PHE A 58 1.22 -6.65 -6.62
C PHE A 58 0.70 -7.71 -5.65
N ALA A 59 0.87 -7.53 -4.34
CA ALA A 59 0.37 -8.45 -3.32
C ALA A 59 -1.14 -8.66 -3.49
N HIS A 60 -1.57 -9.90 -3.55
CA HIS A 60 -2.97 -10.25 -3.81
C HIS A 60 -3.42 -11.54 -3.12
N HIS A 61 -2.57 -12.17 -2.33
CA HIS A 61 -2.90 -13.31 -1.48
C HIS A 61 -2.31 -13.13 -0.08
N PRO A 62 -2.84 -13.82 0.95
CA PRO A 62 -2.54 -13.53 2.35
C PRO A 62 -1.05 -13.47 2.69
N THR A 63 -0.25 -14.44 2.25
CA THR A 63 1.20 -14.45 2.53
C THR A 63 1.90 -13.22 1.94
N ALA A 64 1.59 -12.85 0.69
CA ALA A 64 2.18 -11.66 0.07
C ALA A 64 1.72 -10.37 0.77
N ILE A 65 0.44 -10.28 1.17
CA ILE A 65 -0.11 -9.14 1.91
C ILE A 65 0.62 -8.99 3.24
N THR A 66 0.80 -10.07 4.00
CA THR A 66 1.54 -10.07 5.26
C THR A 66 2.96 -9.54 5.07
N THR A 67 3.74 -10.14 4.17
CA THR A 67 5.15 -9.77 3.98
C THR A 67 5.32 -8.34 3.49
N THR A 68 4.41 -7.85 2.64
CA THR A 68 4.42 -6.47 2.14
C THR A 68 4.10 -5.47 3.25
N LEU A 69 3.06 -5.74 4.05
CA LEU A 69 2.67 -4.89 5.17
C LEU A 69 3.72 -4.87 6.29
N GLU A 70 4.29 -6.01 6.64
CA GLU A 70 5.38 -6.09 7.62
C GLU A 70 6.62 -5.33 7.14
N GLY A 71 6.97 -5.45 5.86
CA GLY A 71 8.05 -4.69 5.25
C GLY A 71 7.82 -3.17 5.31
N LEU A 72 6.60 -2.72 5.01
CA LEU A 72 6.23 -1.31 5.12
C LEU A 72 6.26 -0.87 6.59
N ARG A 73 5.68 -1.65 7.51
CA ARG A 73 5.66 -1.37 8.95
C ARG A 73 7.07 -1.21 9.52
N ALA A 74 8.00 -2.07 9.14
CA ALA A 74 9.39 -1.98 9.55
C ALA A 74 10.07 -0.68 9.05
N LYS A 75 9.67 -0.21 7.85
CA LYS A 75 10.19 1.03 7.26
C LYS A 75 9.63 2.29 7.92
N VAL A 76 8.31 2.32 8.17
CA VAL A 76 7.62 3.54 8.61
C VAL A 76 7.43 3.63 10.13
N GLY A 77 7.77 2.57 10.87
CA GLY A 77 7.68 2.54 12.33
C GLY A 77 6.24 2.69 12.82
N LYS A 78 5.94 3.79 13.52
CA LYS A 78 4.62 4.06 14.12
C LYS A 78 3.68 4.87 13.21
N ALA A 79 4.12 5.29 12.03
CA ALA A 79 3.26 6.01 11.09
C ALA A 79 2.08 5.13 10.65
N ARG A 80 0.93 5.76 10.37
CA ARG A 80 -0.27 5.01 10.00
C ARG A 80 -0.13 4.39 8.61
N ILE A 81 -0.58 3.15 8.49
CA ILE A 81 -0.68 2.43 7.22
C ILE A 81 -2.16 2.19 6.91
N LEU A 82 -2.63 2.76 5.81
CA LEU A 82 -3.94 2.55 5.23
C LEU A 82 -3.78 1.50 4.12
N ALA A 83 -4.20 0.26 4.39
CA ALA A 83 -4.14 -0.83 3.42
C ALA A 83 -5.39 -0.84 2.55
N VAL A 84 -5.19 -0.78 1.23
CA VAL A 84 -6.27 -0.79 0.24
C VAL A 84 -6.10 -2.03 -0.62
N LEU A 85 -7.11 -2.90 -0.68
CA LEU A 85 -7.00 -4.16 -1.41
C LEU A 85 -8.17 -4.41 -2.36
N GLU A 86 -7.82 -5.03 -3.50
CA GLU A 86 -8.77 -5.59 -4.47
C GLU A 86 -8.52 -7.11 -4.56
N PRO A 87 -9.32 -7.97 -3.90
CA PRO A 87 -9.19 -9.41 -3.96
C PRO A 87 -9.64 -9.95 -5.32
N ARG A 88 -8.79 -9.86 -6.33
CA ARG A 88 -9.17 -10.03 -7.74
C ARG A 88 -8.73 -11.36 -8.36
N SER A 89 -7.67 -12.00 -7.85
CA SER A 89 -7.16 -13.25 -8.42
C SER A 89 -8.22 -14.35 -8.39
N ASN A 90 -8.13 -15.33 -9.30
CA ASN A 90 -9.10 -16.43 -9.34
C ASN A 90 -9.20 -17.15 -7.99
N THR A 91 -8.09 -17.39 -7.33
CA THR A 91 -8.04 -18.02 -5.99
C THR A 91 -8.76 -17.15 -4.94
N MET A 92 -8.57 -15.84 -4.99
CA MET A 92 -9.26 -14.91 -4.07
C MET A 92 -10.75 -14.83 -4.39
N LYS A 93 -11.14 -14.79 -5.67
CA LYS A 93 -12.56 -14.79 -6.08
C LYS A 93 -13.32 -16.04 -5.65
N LEU A 94 -12.66 -17.19 -5.61
CA LEU A 94 -13.24 -18.45 -5.12
C LEU A 94 -13.35 -18.52 -3.58
N GLY A 95 -12.78 -17.55 -2.85
CA GLY A 95 -12.85 -17.47 -1.40
C GLY A 95 -12.00 -18.50 -0.65
N VAL A 96 -11.14 -19.25 -1.34
CA VAL A 96 -10.32 -20.32 -0.75
C VAL A 96 -9.45 -19.79 0.40
N MET A 97 -8.98 -18.54 0.28
CA MET A 97 -8.08 -17.92 1.26
C MET A 97 -8.76 -16.83 2.12
N LYS A 98 -10.09 -16.68 2.04
CA LYS A 98 -10.81 -15.62 2.76
C LYS A 98 -10.58 -15.65 4.28
N ALA A 99 -10.49 -16.83 4.87
CA ALA A 99 -10.28 -17.00 6.32
C ALA A 99 -8.91 -16.49 6.81
N GLN A 100 -7.90 -16.43 5.95
CA GLN A 100 -6.56 -15.97 6.29
C GLN A 100 -6.39 -14.45 6.10
N LEU A 101 -7.35 -13.80 5.42
CA LEU A 101 -7.26 -12.41 5.03
C LEU A 101 -7.17 -11.45 6.24
N PRO A 102 -8.00 -11.59 7.31
CA PRO A 102 -7.88 -10.71 8.48
C PRO A 102 -6.50 -10.74 9.12
N ALA A 103 -5.94 -11.93 9.33
CA ALA A 103 -4.61 -12.07 9.94
C ALA A 103 -3.53 -11.44 9.06
N SER A 104 -3.62 -11.57 7.73
CA SER A 104 -2.65 -10.97 6.81
C SER A 104 -2.62 -9.43 6.81
N LEU A 105 -3.68 -8.81 7.29
CA LEU A 105 -3.86 -7.36 7.37
C LEU A 105 -3.54 -6.79 8.77
N ALA A 106 -3.05 -7.60 9.69
CA ALA A 106 -2.84 -7.21 11.09
C ALA A 106 -1.93 -5.98 11.24
N ALA A 107 -0.90 -5.85 10.40
CA ALA A 107 0.08 -4.75 10.47
C ALA A 107 -0.44 -3.40 9.91
N ALA A 108 -1.61 -3.35 9.25
CA ALA A 108 -2.22 -2.10 8.82
C ALA A 108 -3.00 -1.44 9.97
N ASP A 109 -3.16 -0.12 9.97
CA ASP A 109 -3.96 0.63 10.94
C ASP A 109 -5.42 0.76 10.49
N GLN A 110 -5.67 0.87 9.19
CA GLN A 110 -6.98 0.86 8.55
C GLN A 110 -6.96 -0.01 7.30
N VAL A 111 -8.09 -0.62 6.96
CA VAL A 111 -8.24 -1.52 5.81
C VAL A 111 -9.44 -1.09 4.97
N TYR A 112 -9.24 -0.92 3.67
CA TYR A 112 -10.26 -0.57 2.68
C TYR A 112 -10.29 -1.66 1.62
N CYS A 113 -11.38 -2.42 1.54
CA CYS A 113 -11.53 -3.50 0.59
C CYS A 113 -12.53 -3.14 -0.50
N HIS A 114 -12.12 -3.27 -1.76
CA HIS A 114 -13.02 -3.15 -2.91
C HIS A 114 -13.63 -4.51 -3.23
N SER A 115 -14.94 -4.62 -3.18
CA SER A 115 -15.69 -5.89 -3.25
C SER A 115 -16.09 -6.34 -4.66
N ALA A 116 -15.60 -5.66 -5.72
CA ALA A 116 -16.08 -5.91 -7.08
C ALA A 116 -15.93 -7.36 -7.54
N ASN A 117 -17.03 -7.99 -7.94
CA ASN A 117 -17.08 -9.31 -8.57
C ASN A 117 -16.47 -10.48 -7.76
N LEU A 118 -16.66 -10.49 -6.44
CA LEU A 118 -16.28 -11.60 -5.58
C LEU A 118 -17.42 -12.61 -5.45
N GLY A 119 -17.08 -13.91 -5.37
CA GLY A 119 -18.03 -14.99 -5.09
C GLY A 119 -18.35 -15.18 -3.61
N TRP A 120 -17.94 -14.25 -2.73
CA TRP A 120 -18.09 -14.27 -1.28
C TRP A 120 -18.21 -12.84 -0.74
N ASP A 121 -18.73 -12.70 0.48
CA ASP A 121 -18.90 -11.41 1.15
C ASP A 121 -17.60 -10.98 1.85
N PRO A 122 -16.90 -9.94 1.38
CA PRO A 122 -15.70 -9.44 2.06
C PRO A 122 -15.99 -8.79 3.41
N ALA A 123 -17.20 -8.31 3.65
CA ALA A 123 -17.56 -7.76 4.97
C ALA A 123 -17.61 -8.88 6.02
N GLU A 124 -18.18 -10.04 5.68
CA GLU A 124 -18.15 -11.24 6.54
C GLU A 124 -16.71 -11.69 6.81
N ALA A 125 -15.89 -11.80 5.75
CA ALA A 125 -14.51 -12.28 5.90
C ALA A 125 -13.63 -11.33 6.72
N LEU A 126 -13.85 -10.02 6.64
CA LEU A 126 -13.09 -8.99 7.35
C LEU A 126 -13.70 -8.62 8.72
N ALA A 127 -14.85 -9.18 9.09
CA ALA A 127 -15.51 -8.92 10.38
C ALA A 127 -14.59 -9.06 11.61
N PRO A 128 -13.60 -9.99 11.65
CA PRO A 128 -12.65 -10.06 12.77
C PRO A 128 -11.79 -8.79 12.97
N LEU A 129 -11.68 -7.92 11.97
CA LEU A 129 -10.96 -6.65 12.07
C LEU A 129 -11.81 -5.52 12.68
N GLY A 130 -13.13 -5.73 12.88
CA GLY A 130 -14.04 -4.72 13.44
C GLY A 130 -14.01 -3.40 12.65
N ASP A 131 -14.03 -2.30 13.36
CA ASP A 131 -14.05 -0.92 12.79
C ASP A 131 -12.77 -0.56 11.99
N LYS A 132 -11.74 -1.40 12.07
CA LYS A 132 -10.50 -1.25 11.31
C LYS A 132 -10.71 -1.48 9.82
N ALA A 133 -11.70 -2.31 9.42
CA ALA A 133 -11.95 -2.68 8.04
C ALA A 133 -13.27 -2.12 7.52
N ARG A 134 -13.23 -1.59 6.30
CA ARG A 134 -14.40 -1.11 5.56
C ARG A 134 -14.42 -1.69 4.16
N VAL A 135 -15.62 -2.02 3.68
CA VAL A 135 -15.83 -2.63 2.35
C VAL A 135 -16.60 -1.68 1.46
N PHE A 136 -16.20 -1.58 0.21
CA PHE A 136 -16.79 -0.69 -0.80
C PHE A 136 -17.08 -1.46 -2.09
N ASP A 137 -18.27 -1.31 -2.61
CA ASP A 137 -18.71 -1.82 -3.91
C ASP A 137 -18.39 -0.86 -5.07
N ASN A 138 -18.09 0.40 -4.73
CA ASN A 138 -17.82 1.48 -5.67
C ASN A 138 -16.45 2.11 -5.41
N LEU A 139 -15.65 2.23 -6.48
CA LEU A 139 -14.29 2.74 -6.39
C LEU A 139 -14.24 4.23 -6.00
N ASP A 140 -15.16 5.04 -6.50
CA ASP A 140 -15.17 6.47 -6.22
C ASP A 140 -15.57 6.75 -4.76
N LYS A 141 -16.49 5.95 -4.20
CA LYS A 141 -16.80 5.98 -2.75
C LYS A 141 -15.59 5.59 -1.91
N LEU A 142 -14.84 4.58 -2.32
CA LEU A 142 -13.61 4.15 -1.66
C LEU A 142 -12.57 5.27 -1.68
N VAL A 143 -12.35 5.91 -2.81
CA VAL A 143 -11.42 7.06 -2.93
C VAL A 143 -11.88 8.23 -2.05
N SER A 144 -13.16 8.59 -2.07
CA SER A 144 -13.70 9.66 -1.23
C SER A 144 -13.49 9.38 0.26
N GLN A 145 -13.68 8.13 0.68
CA GLN A 145 -13.43 7.73 2.07
C GLN A 145 -11.94 7.78 2.43
N LEU A 146 -11.06 7.35 1.53
CA LEU A 146 -9.61 7.47 1.75
C LEU A 146 -9.18 8.92 1.92
N VAL A 147 -9.70 9.84 1.11
CA VAL A 147 -9.41 11.29 1.22
C VAL A 147 -9.89 11.83 2.57
N ALA A 148 -11.09 11.44 3.02
CA ALA A 148 -11.65 11.88 4.29
C ALA A 148 -10.87 11.37 5.52
N ASP A 149 -10.28 10.17 5.43
CA ASP A 149 -9.59 9.52 6.55
C ASP A 149 -8.08 9.80 6.56
N ALA A 150 -7.47 10.10 5.40
CA ALA A 150 -6.04 10.28 5.27
C ALA A 150 -5.55 11.57 5.92
N ARG A 151 -4.37 11.52 6.50
CA ARG A 151 -3.73 12.64 7.22
C ARG A 151 -2.27 12.76 6.83
N PRO A 152 -1.66 13.94 6.95
CA PRO A 152 -0.22 14.10 6.76
C PRO A 152 0.58 13.08 7.59
N GLY A 153 1.54 12.41 6.94
CA GLY A 153 2.34 11.35 7.54
C GLY A 153 1.79 9.93 7.32
N ASP A 154 0.62 9.77 6.71
CA ASP A 154 0.06 8.45 6.40
C ASP A 154 0.73 7.80 5.19
N HIS A 155 0.71 6.46 5.19
CA HIS A 155 1.17 5.63 4.09
C HIS A 155 0.00 4.80 3.54
N VAL A 156 -0.43 5.10 2.32
CA VAL A 156 -1.53 4.40 1.63
C VAL A 156 -0.93 3.32 0.74
N LEU A 157 -1.13 2.06 1.10
CA LEU A 157 -0.62 0.90 0.37
C LEU A 157 -1.75 0.25 -0.43
N MET A 158 -1.68 0.35 -1.76
CA MET A 158 -2.64 -0.26 -2.67
C MET A 158 -2.13 -1.61 -3.15
N MET A 159 -2.93 -2.65 -2.97
CA MET A 159 -2.59 -4.04 -3.27
C MET A 159 -3.60 -4.67 -4.23
N SER A 160 -3.15 -5.02 -5.43
CA SER A 160 -3.95 -5.70 -6.46
C SER A 160 -3.05 -6.37 -7.50
N ASN A 161 -3.48 -7.48 -8.07
CA ASN A 161 -2.84 -8.08 -9.26
C ASN A 161 -3.42 -7.56 -10.59
N GLY A 162 -4.28 -6.55 -10.56
CA GLY A 162 -4.88 -5.88 -11.72
C GLY A 162 -4.60 -4.38 -11.76
N GLY A 163 -5.26 -3.67 -12.67
CA GLY A 163 -5.12 -2.22 -12.81
C GLY A 163 -5.86 -1.40 -11.74
N PHE A 164 -6.66 -2.04 -10.88
CA PHE A 164 -7.43 -1.44 -9.79
C PHE A 164 -8.18 -0.15 -10.21
N GLY A 165 -8.74 -0.16 -11.44
CA GLY A 165 -9.51 0.97 -11.97
C GLY A 165 -8.78 2.32 -12.00
N GLY A 166 -7.43 2.32 -11.98
CA GLY A 166 -6.64 3.54 -11.94
C GLY A 166 -6.68 4.29 -10.60
N ILE A 167 -7.00 3.59 -9.50
CA ILE A 167 -7.20 4.18 -8.17
C ILE A 167 -6.03 5.07 -7.70
N HIS A 168 -4.79 4.75 -8.09
CA HIS A 168 -3.61 5.52 -7.69
C HIS A 168 -3.68 6.98 -8.17
N ALA A 169 -3.96 7.18 -9.45
CA ALA A 169 -4.11 8.52 -10.03
C ALA A 169 -5.34 9.22 -9.44
N LYS A 170 -6.49 8.53 -9.36
CA LYS A 170 -7.72 9.08 -8.76
C LYS A 170 -7.50 9.56 -7.34
N LEU A 171 -6.80 8.78 -6.50
CA LEU A 171 -6.52 9.19 -5.12
C LEU A 171 -5.57 10.39 -5.06
N LEU A 172 -4.47 10.37 -5.83
CA LEU A 172 -3.52 11.47 -5.85
C LEU A 172 -4.18 12.78 -6.30
N ASP A 173 -5.00 12.73 -7.36
CA ASP A 173 -5.73 13.90 -7.85
C ASP A 173 -6.75 14.40 -6.82
N ALA A 174 -7.50 13.50 -6.17
CA ALA A 174 -8.48 13.86 -5.15
C ALA A 174 -7.82 14.45 -3.88
N LEU A 175 -6.66 13.93 -3.45
CA LEU A 175 -5.87 14.50 -2.35
C LEU A 175 -5.34 15.90 -2.71
N HIS A 176 -4.86 16.09 -3.94
CA HIS A 176 -4.44 17.41 -4.41
C HIS A 176 -5.58 18.43 -4.34
N GLN A 177 -6.76 18.05 -4.82
CA GLN A 177 -7.94 18.93 -4.77
C GLN A 177 -8.33 19.27 -3.33
N HIS A 178 -8.43 18.25 -2.45
CA HIS A 178 -8.80 18.40 -1.05
C HIS A 178 -7.89 19.40 -0.31
N TYR A 179 -6.58 19.22 -0.42
CA TYR A 179 -5.62 20.08 0.28
C TYR A 179 -5.44 21.47 -0.37
N HIS A 180 -5.72 21.63 -1.67
CA HIS A 180 -5.79 22.95 -2.29
C HIS A 180 -7.02 23.75 -1.81
N GLU A 181 -8.16 23.11 -1.68
CA GLU A 181 -9.37 23.73 -1.17
C GLU A 181 -9.23 24.16 0.31
N GLU A 182 -8.58 23.34 1.16
CA GLU A 182 -8.31 23.71 2.54
C GLU A 182 -7.42 24.95 2.66
N ILE A 183 -6.41 25.10 1.81
CA ILE A 183 -5.52 26.29 1.80
C ILE A 183 -6.31 27.56 1.44
N VAL A 184 -7.27 27.45 0.53
CA VAL A 184 -8.10 28.58 0.09
C VAL A 184 -9.14 28.97 1.15
N LEU A 185 -9.63 28.02 1.93
CA LEU A 185 -10.68 28.23 2.94
C LEU A 185 -10.15 28.68 4.32
N THR A 186 -8.85 28.58 4.57
CA THR A 186 -8.26 29.09 5.81
C THR A 186 -8.11 30.61 5.71
N PRO A 187 -8.95 31.44 6.37
CA PRO A 187 -8.80 32.88 6.31
C PRO A 187 -7.45 33.26 6.92
N MET A 188 -6.64 34.00 6.16
CA MET A 188 -5.45 34.64 6.74
C MET A 188 -5.91 35.48 7.93
N HIS A 189 -5.59 35.06 9.14
CA HIS A 189 -5.69 35.92 10.31
C HIS A 189 -4.83 37.14 10.01
N ARG A 190 -5.50 38.26 9.71
CA ARG A 190 -4.84 39.57 9.68
C ARG A 190 -4.23 39.78 11.06
N TYR A 191 -2.93 39.74 11.13
CA TYR A 191 -2.24 40.34 12.27
C TYR A 191 -2.63 41.80 12.30
N GLY A 192 -3.51 42.14 13.22
CA GLY A 192 -3.91 43.52 13.53
C GLY A 192 -2.67 44.31 13.90
N GLY A 193 -2.48 45.41 13.19
CA GLY A 193 -1.39 46.33 13.45
C GLY A 193 -1.45 46.86 14.89
N TYR A 194 -0.29 46.97 15.46
CA TYR A 194 -0.06 47.83 16.60
C TYR A 194 -0.03 49.29 16.08
N ALA A 195 -0.98 50.08 16.56
CA ALA A 195 -0.84 51.54 16.58
C ALA A 195 -0.14 51.93 17.89
#